data_52e07bd5f18bc862659d9556f2e598c7
#
_entry.id   52e07bd5f18bc862659d9556f2e598c7
#
_cell.length_a   1.000
_cell.length_b   1.000
_cell.length_c   1.000
_cell.angle_alpha   90.00
_cell.angle_beta   90.00
_cell.angle_gamma   90.00
#
_symmetry.space_group_name_H-M   'P 1'
#
loop_
_entity.id
_entity.type
_entity.pdbx_description
1 polymer ?
#
loop_
_entity_poly.entity_id
_entity_poly.type
_entity_poly.pdbx_seq_one_letter_code
_entity_poly.pdbx_strand_id
1 'polypeptide(L)'
;RIKKLEEDKVILSRTAVLDNKKINLPITVFLSISIQNHTEKWLTNFQNVVKKYDEIVEVHRLTGNNSDYQITILSPSIDEYDKFQQVLIKEIECTYMSSHISLQIIKKNHTLPLTYVN
;
A
#
# COMPACT_ATOMS: atom_id res chain seq x y z
N ARG A 1 6.41 -27.08 6.74
CA ARG A 1 5.67 -26.59 6.55
C ARG A 1 4.86 -26.45 6.36
N ILE A 2 4.35 -26.15 6.38
CA ILE A 2 3.32 -25.98 6.28
C ILE A 2 2.99 -26.10 5.59
N LYS A 3 3.47 -26.33 5.26
CA LYS A 3 3.20 -26.08 4.79
C LYS A 3 3.30 -25.59 4.31
N LYS A 4 3.94 -25.54 3.74
CA LYS A 4 3.90 -24.79 3.27
C LYS A 4 3.46 -24.62 2.40
N LEU A 5 3.15 -24.86 2.21
CA LEU A 5 2.30 -24.59 1.75
C LEU A 5 1.47 -24.82 1.30
N GLU A 6 1.42 -25.73 0.64
CA GLU A 6 0.37 -25.68 0.29
C GLU A 6 -0.53 -25.23 0.78
N GLU A 7 -0.35 -25.62 1.15
CA GLU A 7 -0.92 -24.91 2.18
C GLU A 7 -0.47 -23.52 2.19
N ASP A 8 0.46 -23.14 1.36
CA ASP A 8 0.95 -21.79 1.25
C ASP A 8 -0.14 -20.80 0.96
N LYS A 9 -1.09 -21.15 0.10
CA LYS A 9 -2.17 -20.23 -0.23
C LYS A 9 -3.06 -19.95 0.96
N VAL A 10 -3.26 -20.94 1.78
CA VAL A 10 -4.06 -20.74 2.98
C VAL A 10 -3.34 -19.84 3.95
N ILE A 11 -2.03 -19.99 4.06
CA ILE A 11 -1.24 -19.14 4.94
C ILE A 11 -1.26 -17.70 4.46
N LEU A 12 -1.16 -17.48 3.15
CA LEU A 12 -1.23 -16.12 2.62
C LEU A 12 -2.60 -15.49 2.88
N SER A 13 -3.65 -16.27 2.79
CA SER A 13 -4.98 -15.77 3.09
C SER A 13 -5.07 -15.32 4.53
N ARG A 14 -4.52 -16.09 5.44
CA ARG A 14 -4.53 -15.70 6.83
C ARG A 14 -3.72 -14.45 7.09
N THR A 15 -2.60 -14.32 6.40
CA THR A 15 -1.78 -13.12 6.51
C THR A 15 -2.56 -11.90 6.09
N ALA A 16 -3.39 -12.03 5.05
CA ALA A 16 -4.16 -10.91 4.54
C ALA A 16 -5.20 -10.41 5.52
N VAL A 17 -5.57 -11.19 6.53
CA VAL A 17 -6.56 -10.75 7.50
C VAL A 17 -5.95 -10.38 8.84
N LEU A 18 -4.64 -10.17 8.90
CA LEU A 18 -4.02 -9.68 10.12
C LEU A 18 -4.58 -8.32 10.48
N ASP A 19 -4.83 -8.14 11.77
CA ASP A 19 -5.33 -6.87 12.28
C ASP A 19 -4.13 -5.95 12.50
N ASN A 20 -4.00 -4.92 11.69
CA ASN A 20 -2.87 -4.02 11.78
C ASN A 20 -2.81 -3.24 13.11
N LYS A 21 -3.94 -3.12 13.79
CA LYS A 21 -3.94 -2.47 15.09
C LYS A 21 -3.23 -3.33 16.13
N LYS A 22 -3.32 -4.65 16.01
CA LYS A 22 -2.68 -5.55 16.95
C LYS A 22 -1.18 -5.59 16.80
N ILE A 23 -0.65 -5.15 15.66
CA ILE A 23 0.79 -5.09 15.44
C ILE A 23 1.30 -3.66 15.55
N ASN A 24 0.55 -2.79 16.21
CA ASN A 24 0.91 -1.39 16.50
C ASN A 24 1.07 -0.53 15.25
N LEU A 25 0.27 -0.81 14.23
CA LEU A 25 0.24 0.00 13.02
C LEU A 25 -1.20 0.42 12.74
N PRO A 26 -1.81 1.20 13.65
CA PRO A 26 -3.24 1.50 13.53
C PRO A 26 -3.60 2.47 12.42
N ILE A 27 -2.64 3.23 11.91
CA ILE A 27 -2.91 4.26 10.91
C ILE A 27 -2.72 3.69 9.52
N THR A 28 -3.76 3.77 8.70
CA THR A 28 -3.68 3.40 7.29
C THR A 28 -3.79 4.66 6.45
N VAL A 29 -2.83 4.86 5.56
CA VAL A 29 -2.81 6.03 4.70
C VAL A 29 -2.85 5.58 3.24
N PHE A 30 -3.67 6.27 2.45
CA PHE A 30 -3.70 6.09 1.00
C PHE A 30 -3.02 7.31 0.38
N LEU A 31 -1.83 7.11 -0.13
CA LEU A 31 -1.03 8.17 -0.72
C LEU A 31 -1.16 8.11 -2.23
N SER A 32 -1.70 9.18 -2.83
CA SER A 32 -1.84 9.28 -4.27
C SER A 32 -0.70 10.12 -4.82
N ILE A 33 -0.11 9.66 -5.91
CA ILE A 33 0.93 10.43 -6.59
C ILE A 33 0.65 10.52 -8.08
N SER A 34 1.05 11.63 -8.67
CA SER A 34 0.98 11.85 -10.10
C SER A 34 2.37 12.18 -10.63
N ILE A 35 2.67 11.71 -11.82
CA ILE A 35 3.95 11.94 -12.44
C ILE A 35 3.77 12.50 -13.84
N GLN A 36 4.67 13.39 -14.23
CA GLN A 36 4.61 13.99 -15.54
C GLN A 36 5.38 13.17 -16.57
N ASN A 37 6.57 12.73 -16.21
CA ASN A 37 7.41 11.96 -17.13
C ASN A 37 7.55 10.53 -16.64
N HIS A 38 6.75 9.64 -17.22
CA HIS A 38 6.71 8.24 -16.82
C HIS A 38 7.74 7.44 -17.60
N THR A 39 9.01 7.60 -17.23
CA THR A 39 10.11 6.92 -17.89
C THR A 39 10.44 5.61 -17.19
N GLU A 40 11.19 4.75 -17.90
CA GLU A 40 11.63 3.50 -17.29
C GLU A 40 12.56 3.77 -16.10
N LYS A 41 13.37 4.81 -16.19
CA LYS A 41 14.24 5.18 -15.08
C LYS A 41 13.42 5.55 -13.85
N TRP A 42 12.37 6.34 -14.05
CA TRP A 42 11.50 6.70 -12.94
C TRP A 42 10.85 5.46 -12.32
N LEU A 43 10.34 4.57 -13.18
CA LEU A 43 9.66 3.37 -12.71
C LEU A 43 10.59 2.47 -11.92
N THR A 44 11.81 2.29 -12.41
CA THR A 44 12.80 1.47 -11.71
C THR A 44 13.11 2.04 -10.33
N ASN A 45 13.31 3.36 -10.26
CA ASN A 45 13.53 4.02 -8.97
C ASN A 45 12.34 3.83 -8.05
N PHE A 46 11.13 4.03 -8.58
CA PHE A 46 9.91 3.89 -7.79
C PHE A 46 9.79 2.47 -7.21
N GLN A 47 10.03 1.47 -8.04
CA GLN A 47 9.95 0.08 -7.60
C GLN A 47 10.98 -0.21 -6.51
N ASN A 48 12.19 0.35 -6.64
CA ASN A 48 13.21 0.16 -5.62
C ASN A 48 12.85 0.81 -4.30
N VAL A 49 12.28 2.02 -4.35
CA VAL A 49 11.84 2.72 -3.15
C VAL A 49 10.73 1.94 -2.46
N VAL A 50 9.76 1.46 -3.24
CA VAL A 50 8.64 0.70 -2.69
C VAL A 50 9.12 -0.56 -1.97
N LYS A 51 10.09 -1.25 -2.55
CA LYS A 51 10.61 -2.47 -1.94
C LYS A 51 11.42 -2.20 -0.68
N LYS A 52 11.99 -1.02 -0.58
CA LYS A 52 12.88 -0.69 0.52
C LYS A 52 12.15 -0.49 1.84
N TYR A 53 10.92 -0.03 1.80
CA TYR A 53 10.17 0.34 2.99
C TYR A 53 9.03 -0.63 3.28
N ASP A 54 9.12 -1.30 4.43
CA ASP A 54 8.10 -2.26 4.86
C ASP A 54 6.77 -1.58 5.20
N GLU A 55 6.79 -0.28 5.50
CA GLU A 55 5.59 0.47 5.79
C GLU A 55 4.66 0.53 4.58
N ILE A 56 5.21 0.39 3.38
CA ILE A 56 4.43 0.36 2.16
C ILE A 56 3.95 -1.07 1.94
N VAL A 57 2.65 -1.28 2.11
CA VAL A 57 2.10 -2.63 2.07
C VAL A 57 1.42 -2.96 0.76
N GLU A 58 1.05 -1.94 -0.02
CA GLU A 58 0.36 -2.18 -1.26
C GLU A 58 0.52 -0.98 -2.19
N VAL A 59 0.69 -1.24 -3.48
CA VAL A 59 0.80 -0.18 -4.47
C VAL A 59 -0.03 -0.57 -5.67
N HIS A 60 -0.88 0.35 -6.13
CA HIS A 60 -1.68 0.15 -7.33
C HIS A 60 -1.39 1.24 -8.35
N ARG A 61 -1.35 0.82 -9.61
CA ARG A 61 -1.36 1.77 -10.71
C ARG A 61 -2.82 2.01 -11.08
N LEU A 62 -3.18 3.29 -11.24
CA LEU A 62 -4.57 3.67 -11.39
C LEU A 62 -4.85 4.32 -12.74
N THR A 63 -6.11 4.27 -13.14
CA THR A 63 -6.63 5.17 -14.16
C THR A 63 -7.27 6.34 -13.45
N GLY A 64 -7.30 7.51 -14.11
CA GLY A 64 -7.97 8.67 -13.56
C GLY A 64 -7.10 9.90 -13.60
N ASN A 65 -7.67 11.01 -13.14
CA ASN A 65 -7.01 12.29 -13.14
C ASN A 65 -6.26 12.51 -11.84
N ASN A 66 -5.05 13.08 -11.94
CA ASN A 66 -4.27 13.51 -10.80
C ASN A 66 -3.87 12.38 -9.84
N SER A 67 -3.92 11.14 -10.32
CA SER A 67 -3.52 10.02 -9.50
C SER A 67 -3.08 8.88 -10.41
N ASP A 68 -1.77 8.72 -10.55
CA ASP A 68 -1.22 7.65 -11.37
C ASP A 68 -0.97 6.39 -10.56
N TYR A 69 -0.61 6.56 -9.28
CA TYR A 69 -0.36 5.44 -8.38
C TYR A 69 -0.97 5.72 -7.02
N GLN A 70 -1.45 4.67 -6.38
CA GLN A 70 -1.91 4.76 -5.00
C GLN A 70 -1.07 3.82 -4.15
N ILE A 71 -0.50 4.37 -3.10
CA ILE A 71 0.38 3.64 -2.18
C ILE A 71 -0.33 3.52 -0.86
N THR A 72 -0.47 2.30 -0.37
CA THR A 72 -1.07 2.05 0.94
C THR A 72 0.04 1.89 1.96
N ILE A 73 0.01 2.73 2.98
CA ILE A 73 1.06 2.82 4.00
C ILE A 73 0.45 2.57 5.37
N LEU A 74 1.10 1.74 6.18
CA LEU A 74 0.71 1.55 7.57
C LEU A 74 1.71 2.27 8.45
N SER A 75 1.21 2.91 9.51
CA SER A 75 2.05 3.71 10.40
C SER A 75 1.58 3.59 11.85
N PRO A 76 2.52 3.71 12.80
CA PRO A 76 2.15 3.70 14.23
C PRO A 76 1.38 4.93 14.65
N SER A 77 1.61 6.06 14.02
CA SER A 77 0.96 7.31 14.38
C SER A 77 0.98 8.27 13.20
N ILE A 78 0.20 9.34 13.30
CA ILE A 78 0.20 10.38 12.27
C ILE A 78 1.54 11.08 12.21
N ASP A 79 2.17 11.32 13.37
CA ASP A 79 3.48 11.94 13.42
C ASP A 79 4.53 11.11 12.68
N GLU A 80 4.51 9.80 12.90
CA GLU A 80 5.46 8.93 12.21
C GLU A 80 5.19 8.89 10.71
N TYR A 81 3.92 8.93 10.33
CA TYR A 81 3.60 8.99 8.90
C TYR A 81 4.13 10.28 8.28
N ASP A 82 3.97 11.41 8.98
CA ASP A 82 4.45 12.69 8.46
C ASP A 82 5.95 12.62 8.20
N LYS A 83 6.71 12.05 9.11
CA LYS A 83 8.15 11.87 8.92
C LYS A 83 8.44 11.00 7.73
N PHE A 84 7.69 9.92 7.59
CA PHE A 84 7.87 9.00 6.47
C PHE A 84 7.55 9.67 5.14
N GLN A 85 6.49 10.48 5.10
CA GLN A 85 6.15 11.20 3.90
C GLN A 85 7.27 12.15 3.48
N GLN A 86 7.92 12.81 4.43
CA GLN A 86 9.04 13.68 4.13
C GLN A 86 10.18 12.91 3.49
N VAL A 87 10.41 11.69 3.92
CA VAL A 87 11.40 10.83 3.29
C VAL A 87 11.00 10.47 1.87
N LEU A 88 9.74 10.09 1.67
CA LEU A 88 9.26 9.69 0.35
C LEU A 88 9.32 10.84 -0.65
N ILE A 89 9.02 12.06 -0.22
CA ILE A 89 9.08 13.23 -1.09
C ILE A 89 10.47 13.39 -1.69
N LYS A 90 11.50 13.06 -0.92
CA LYS A 90 12.87 13.18 -1.39
C LYS A 90 13.28 12.04 -2.32
N GLU A 91 12.66 10.90 -2.21
CA GLU A 91 13.08 9.72 -2.97
C GLU A 91 12.24 9.45 -4.20
N ILE A 92 11.00 9.97 -4.24
CA ILE A 92 10.11 9.76 -5.39
C ILE A 92 9.82 11.08 -6.05
N GLU A 93 10.25 11.22 -7.29
CA GLU A 93 9.94 12.41 -8.06
C GLU A 93 8.51 12.34 -8.55
N CYS A 94 7.70 13.35 -8.21
CA CYS A 94 6.30 13.40 -8.65
C CYS A 94 5.85 14.84 -8.74
N THR A 95 4.81 15.07 -9.54
CA THR A 95 4.25 16.42 -9.72
C THR A 95 3.21 16.73 -8.66
N TYR A 96 2.62 15.70 -8.06
CA TYR A 96 1.55 15.88 -7.09
C TYR A 96 1.54 14.71 -6.13
N MET A 97 1.33 15.01 -4.86
CA MET A 97 1.27 13.99 -3.82
C MET A 97 0.19 14.38 -2.83
N SER A 98 -0.73 13.46 -2.56
CA SER A 98 -1.84 13.73 -1.67
C SER A 98 -2.07 12.54 -0.75
N SER A 99 -2.15 12.82 0.55
CA SER A 99 -2.35 11.79 1.57
C SER A 99 -3.79 11.78 2.05
N HIS A 100 -4.33 10.58 2.17
CA HIS A 100 -5.67 10.40 2.72
C HIS A 100 -5.59 9.36 3.82
N ILE A 101 -5.94 9.74 5.03
CA ILE A 101 -5.90 8.84 6.17
C ILE A 101 -7.25 8.16 6.31
N SER A 102 -7.22 6.82 6.40
CA SER A 102 -8.44 6.07 6.61
C SER A 102 -8.95 6.31 8.03
N LEU A 103 -10.15 6.88 8.13
CA LEU A 103 -10.75 7.16 9.43
C LEU A 103 -11.55 5.98 9.95
N GLN A 104 -12.10 5.19 9.04
CA GLN A 104 -12.99 4.11 9.42
C GLN A 104 -13.11 3.12 8.27
N ILE A 105 -13.08 1.85 8.61
CA ILE A 105 -13.37 0.80 7.64
C ILE A 105 -14.85 0.50 7.73
N ILE A 106 -15.59 0.84 6.68
CA ILE A 106 -17.04 0.62 6.66
C ILE A 106 -17.37 -0.85 6.46
N LYS A 107 -16.58 -1.50 5.59
CA LYS A 107 -16.81 -2.91 5.29
C LYS A 107 -15.51 -3.55 4.86
N LYS A 108 -15.24 -4.72 5.39
CA LYS A 108 -14.09 -5.50 4.96
C LYS A 108 -14.53 -6.96 4.90
N ASN A 109 -14.75 -7.46 3.67
CA ASN A 109 -15.12 -8.86 3.47
C ASN A 109 -13.86 -9.71 3.47
N HIS A 110 -13.87 -10.73 4.30
CA HIS A 110 -12.81 -11.73 4.29
C HIS A 110 -13.16 -12.87 3.33
N THR A 111 -14.36 -12.84 2.77
CA THR A 111 -14.84 -13.83 1.82
C THR A 111 -14.92 -13.20 0.44
N LEU A 112 -14.32 -13.85 -0.54
CA LEU A 112 -14.31 -13.34 -1.90
C LEU A 112 -15.64 -13.64 -2.59
N PRO A 113 -16.03 -12.82 -3.60
CA PRO A 113 -17.27 -13.05 -4.35
C PRO A 113 -17.09 -14.21 -5.30
N LEU A 114 -17.47 -15.39 -4.87
CA LEU A 114 -17.25 -16.62 -5.63
C LEU A 114 -18.27 -16.86 -6.74
N THR A 115 -19.24 -15.95 -6.89
CA THR A 115 -20.26 -16.10 -7.93
C THR A 115 -19.69 -16.00 -9.34
N TYR A 116 -18.49 -15.44 -9.48
CA TYR A 116 -17.83 -15.31 -10.78
C TYR A 116 -16.93 -16.50 -11.10
N VAL A 117 -16.81 -17.44 -10.19
CA VAL A 117 -16.00 -18.63 -10.41
C VAL A 117 -16.82 -19.68 -11.11
N ASN A 118 -16.24 -20.26 -12.21
CA ASN A 118 -16.91 -21.33 -12.96
C ASN A 118 -16.40 -22.68 -12.55
#